data_62ce2a6459415a0469299480c97a3405
#
_entry.id   62ce2a6459415a0469299480c97a3405
#
_cell.length_a   1.000
_cell.length_b   1.000
_cell.length_c   1.000
_cell.angle_alpha   90.00
_cell.angle_beta   90.00
_cell.angle_gamma   90.00
#
_symmetry.space_group_name_H-M   'P 1'
#
loop_
_entity.id
_entity.type
_entity.pdbx_description
1 polymer ?
#
loop_
_entity_poly.entity_id
_entity_poly.type
_entity_poly.pdbx_seq_one_letter_code
_entity_poly.pdbx_strand_id
1 'polypeptide(L)'
;MQGSGAKPYVLKNTGGVYSCSCPAWRNQSTAIEKRTCKHLRKLRGDAVEEARIGGALPQRPMRYSAEEGEESSGPPLLLAESWDNAADLTDWWMSEKLDGVRAYWDGKQFLSRQGNLYYAPAWFIEGLPPVPLHGELWIDRKKFQRTVSIVRRQDKNDLWNEVQFLVFDAPAASGTFEERLGFLKDALATGAMKFAKLHAHERCKNLDALRAELSRIEGLGGEGLMLRQPGSKYVSGRSSTLLKVKTFHDAEATVIGHQAGAGRHKGRLGALLVRLPDGTDFAIGTGFSDRERENPPAIGATVTFRYQEFSEAGVPRFPSWVGIRLDAVAKPPQPVPAPTTVQAPTARLGPRMS
;
A
#
# COMPACT_ATOMS: atom_id res chain seq x y z
N MET A 1 -3.82 -9.76 -27.03
CA MET A 1 -5.17 -9.23 -26.77
C MET A 1 -5.08 -7.90 -26.06
N GLN A 2 -5.78 -6.88 -26.55
CA GLN A 2 -5.77 -5.55 -25.94
C GLN A 2 -6.44 -5.59 -24.56
N GLY A 3 -5.79 -5.01 -23.56
CA GLY A 3 -6.29 -4.85 -22.20
C GLY A 3 -6.35 -3.37 -21.81
N SER A 4 -6.43 -3.07 -20.52
CA SER A 4 -6.42 -1.69 -19.98
C SER A 4 -5.05 -1.00 -20.01
N GLY A 5 -3.98 -1.70 -20.39
CA GLY A 5 -2.62 -1.16 -20.48
C GLY A 5 -2.26 -0.72 -21.90
N ALA A 6 -1.19 0.07 -22.03
CA ALA A 6 -0.69 0.58 -23.32
C ALA A 6 -0.16 -0.52 -24.26
N LYS A 7 0.24 -1.67 -23.74
CA LYS A 7 0.72 -2.82 -24.52
C LYS A 7 -0.28 -3.97 -24.46
N PRO A 8 -0.53 -4.68 -25.60
CA PRO A 8 -1.42 -5.85 -25.61
C PRO A 8 -0.83 -6.99 -24.80
N TYR A 9 -1.71 -7.75 -24.14
CA TYR A 9 -1.30 -8.96 -23.41
C TYR A 9 -1.14 -10.14 -24.38
N VAL A 10 -0.10 -10.92 -24.13
CA VAL A 10 0.21 -12.13 -24.90
C VAL A 10 -0.48 -13.32 -24.25
N LEU A 11 -1.22 -14.10 -25.06
CA LEU A 11 -1.80 -15.37 -24.68
C LEU A 11 -1.00 -16.48 -25.37
N LYS A 12 -0.69 -17.56 -24.62
CA LYS A 12 0.04 -18.72 -25.15
C LYS A 12 -0.68 -19.99 -24.76
N ASN A 13 -0.56 -21.00 -25.63
CA ASN A 13 -0.88 -22.37 -25.31
C ASN A 13 0.40 -23.20 -25.51
N THR A 14 0.87 -23.84 -24.46
CA THR A 14 2.05 -24.68 -24.49
C THR A 14 1.68 -26.07 -23.95
N GLY A 15 1.57 -27.04 -24.82
CA GLY A 15 1.20 -28.40 -24.43
C GLY A 15 -0.16 -28.51 -23.73
N GLY A 16 -1.15 -27.71 -24.12
CA GLY A 16 -2.47 -27.68 -23.48
C GLY A 16 -2.59 -26.75 -22.30
N VAL A 17 -1.47 -26.18 -21.80
CA VAL A 17 -1.48 -25.20 -20.71
C VAL A 17 -1.64 -23.79 -21.28
N TYR A 18 -2.74 -23.15 -20.93
CA TYR A 18 -3.05 -21.79 -21.36
C TYR A 18 -2.51 -20.74 -20.39
N SER A 19 -1.79 -19.76 -20.91
CA SER A 19 -1.21 -18.67 -20.13
C SER A 19 -1.54 -17.30 -20.71
N CYS A 20 -1.45 -16.28 -19.83
CA CYS A 20 -1.63 -14.87 -20.22
C CYS A 20 -0.59 -14.00 -19.50
N SER A 21 -0.02 -13.04 -20.20
CA SER A 21 0.94 -12.09 -19.59
C SER A 21 0.31 -11.05 -18.69
N CYS A 22 -1.02 -11.00 -18.53
CA CYS A 22 -1.69 -10.00 -17.69
C CYS A 22 -1.45 -10.23 -16.19
N PRO A 23 -1.43 -9.15 -15.36
CA PRO A 23 -1.26 -9.27 -13.92
C PRO A 23 -2.28 -10.19 -13.25
N ALA A 24 -3.55 -10.14 -13.69
CA ALA A 24 -4.62 -10.98 -13.15
C ALA A 24 -4.40 -12.49 -13.37
N TRP A 25 -3.58 -12.92 -14.33
CA TRP A 25 -3.19 -14.29 -14.54
C TRP A 25 -1.88 -14.62 -13.81
N ARG A 26 -0.89 -13.70 -13.88
CA ARG A 26 0.46 -13.94 -13.34
C ARG A 26 0.47 -14.01 -11.81
N ASN A 27 -0.38 -13.21 -11.15
CA ASN A 27 -0.38 -13.03 -9.69
C ASN A 27 -1.36 -13.99 -8.98
N GLN A 28 -1.88 -15.03 -9.66
CA GLN A 28 -2.67 -16.07 -9.01
C GLN A 28 -1.77 -17.07 -8.31
N SER A 29 -2.20 -17.51 -7.12
CA SER A 29 -1.51 -18.53 -6.32
C SER A 29 -1.89 -19.96 -6.68
N THR A 30 -2.91 -20.14 -7.55
CA THR A 30 -3.33 -21.46 -8.04
C THR A 30 -2.29 -22.05 -9.00
N ALA A 31 -2.31 -23.38 -9.14
CA ALA A 31 -1.48 -24.11 -10.10
C ALA A 31 -1.66 -23.53 -11.52
N ILE A 32 -0.59 -23.52 -12.31
CA ILE A 32 -0.54 -22.83 -13.62
C ILE A 32 -1.66 -23.30 -14.56
N GLU A 33 -1.93 -24.58 -14.59
CA GLU A 33 -2.98 -25.22 -15.39
C GLU A 33 -4.39 -24.80 -14.99
N LYS A 34 -4.59 -24.33 -13.76
CA LYS A 34 -5.88 -23.89 -13.23
C LYS A 34 -6.04 -22.35 -13.23
N ARG A 35 -5.01 -21.60 -13.64
CA ARG A 35 -5.09 -20.15 -13.70
C ARG A 35 -5.95 -19.69 -14.86
N THR A 36 -6.82 -18.71 -14.61
CA THR A 36 -7.63 -18.05 -15.64
C THR A 36 -7.66 -16.54 -15.48
N CYS A 37 -8.12 -15.84 -16.50
CA CYS A 37 -8.32 -14.38 -16.46
C CYS A 37 -9.34 -13.97 -17.53
N LYS A 38 -9.82 -12.72 -17.44
CA LYS A 38 -10.78 -12.19 -18.42
C LYS A 38 -10.34 -12.35 -19.88
N HIS A 39 -9.03 -12.39 -20.16
CA HIS A 39 -8.52 -12.52 -21.53
C HIS A 39 -8.62 -13.97 -22.03
N LEU A 40 -8.33 -14.97 -21.19
CA LEU A 40 -8.54 -16.37 -21.52
C LEU A 40 -10.04 -16.68 -21.67
N ARG A 41 -10.86 -16.18 -20.74
CA ARG A 41 -12.32 -16.31 -20.79
C ARG A 41 -12.91 -15.70 -22.06
N LYS A 42 -12.45 -14.50 -22.46
CA LYS A 42 -12.87 -13.88 -23.72
C LYS A 42 -12.44 -14.66 -24.96
N LEU A 43 -11.29 -15.34 -24.91
CA LEU A 43 -10.78 -16.13 -26.02
C LEU A 43 -11.48 -17.49 -26.14
N ARG A 44 -11.75 -18.17 -25.04
CA ARG A 44 -12.18 -19.56 -24.99
C ARG A 44 -13.64 -19.77 -24.60
N GLY A 45 -14.27 -18.75 -24.04
CA GLY A 45 -15.60 -18.83 -23.43
C GLY A 45 -15.57 -19.31 -21.97
N ASP A 46 -16.54 -18.84 -21.20
CA ASP A 46 -16.63 -19.10 -19.76
C ASP A 46 -16.83 -20.59 -19.44
N ALA A 47 -17.72 -21.29 -20.13
CA ALA A 47 -17.98 -22.71 -19.91
C ALA A 47 -16.74 -23.61 -20.14
N VAL A 48 -15.94 -23.29 -21.17
CA VAL A 48 -14.70 -24.03 -21.46
C VAL A 48 -13.64 -23.76 -20.40
N GLU A 49 -13.58 -22.54 -19.87
CA GLU A 49 -12.65 -22.19 -18.79
C GLU A 49 -13.07 -22.79 -17.46
N GLU A 50 -14.36 -22.86 -17.12
CA GLU A 50 -14.89 -23.55 -15.95
C GLU A 50 -14.55 -25.05 -15.96
N ALA A 51 -14.79 -25.71 -17.09
CA ALA A 51 -14.43 -27.10 -17.25
C ALA A 51 -12.92 -27.35 -17.08
N ARG A 52 -12.07 -26.45 -17.63
CA ARG A 52 -10.62 -26.55 -17.54
C ARG A 52 -10.08 -26.36 -16.12
N ILE A 53 -10.61 -25.40 -15.37
CA ILE A 53 -10.14 -25.13 -14.01
C ILE A 53 -10.73 -26.07 -12.97
N GLY A 54 -11.78 -26.81 -13.33
CA GLY A 54 -12.44 -27.75 -12.44
C GLY A 54 -13.27 -27.09 -11.34
N GLY A 55 -13.87 -25.93 -11.60
CA GLY A 55 -14.70 -25.21 -10.66
C GLY A 55 -15.23 -23.89 -11.22
N ALA A 56 -16.06 -23.20 -10.44
CA ALA A 56 -16.64 -21.93 -10.83
C ALA A 56 -15.54 -20.88 -11.15
N LEU A 57 -15.77 -20.12 -12.21
CA LEU A 57 -14.89 -19.03 -12.58
C LEU A 57 -14.77 -18.01 -11.44
N PRO A 58 -13.56 -17.45 -11.20
CA PRO A 58 -13.39 -16.32 -10.32
C PRO A 58 -14.31 -15.20 -10.77
N GLN A 59 -15.26 -14.85 -9.91
CA GLN A 59 -16.16 -13.74 -10.18
C GLN A 59 -15.38 -12.42 -10.15
N ARG A 60 -15.82 -11.42 -10.90
CA ARG A 60 -15.30 -10.06 -10.70
C ARG A 60 -15.52 -9.68 -9.24
N PRO A 61 -14.53 -9.07 -8.56
CA PRO A 61 -14.77 -8.48 -7.27
C PRO A 61 -16.02 -7.59 -7.39
N MET A 62 -17.04 -7.85 -6.57
CA MET A 62 -18.19 -6.97 -6.51
C MET A 62 -17.68 -5.59 -6.09
N ARG A 63 -18.06 -4.55 -6.84
CA ARG A 63 -17.83 -3.17 -6.43
C ARG A 63 -19.08 -2.68 -5.73
N TYR A 64 -18.90 -1.89 -4.69
CA TYR A 64 -19.98 -1.12 -4.11
C TYR A 64 -20.51 -0.20 -5.22
N SER A 65 -21.75 -0.42 -5.67
CA SER A 65 -22.43 0.45 -6.63
C SER A 65 -23.17 1.50 -5.82
N ALA A 66 -22.78 2.75 -5.94
CA ALA A 66 -23.71 3.84 -5.70
C ALA A 66 -24.83 3.77 -6.75
N GLU A 67 -26.00 4.25 -6.42
CA GLU A 67 -27.19 4.22 -7.29
C GLU A 67 -26.87 4.70 -8.72
N GLU A 68 -27.58 4.13 -9.70
CA GLU A 68 -27.33 4.33 -11.13
C GLU A 68 -27.18 5.80 -11.49
N GLY A 69 -25.97 6.22 -11.88
CA GLY A 69 -25.66 7.57 -12.38
C GLY A 69 -24.40 8.22 -11.85
N GLU A 70 -23.78 7.71 -10.77
CA GLU A 70 -22.48 8.21 -10.29
C GLU A 70 -21.34 7.24 -10.63
N GLU A 71 -20.18 7.77 -11.03
CA GLU A 71 -18.95 6.98 -11.15
C GLU A 71 -18.76 6.19 -9.85
N SER A 72 -18.58 4.87 -9.93
CA SER A 72 -18.52 3.93 -8.80
C SER A 72 -17.49 4.37 -7.77
N SER A 73 -17.88 5.27 -6.89
CA SER A 73 -17.14 5.61 -5.69
C SER A 73 -17.21 4.41 -4.74
N GLY A 74 -16.08 4.03 -4.14
CA GLY A 74 -16.05 3.00 -3.10
C GLY A 74 -16.94 3.39 -1.91
N PRO A 75 -16.95 2.60 -0.82
CA PRO A 75 -17.78 2.88 0.36
C PRO A 75 -17.48 4.29 0.92
N PRO A 76 -18.45 4.92 1.61
CA PRO A 76 -18.34 6.28 2.12
C PRO A 76 -17.32 6.37 3.27
N LEU A 77 -16.06 6.44 2.96
CA LEU A 77 -14.98 6.45 3.94
C LEU A 77 -14.60 7.87 4.36
N LEU A 78 -14.46 8.08 5.66
CA LEU A 78 -13.78 9.25 6.21
C LEU A 78 -12.26 9.11 6.00
N LEU A 79 -11.64 10.13 5.42
CA LEU A 79 -10.22 10.18 5.08
C LEU A 79 -9.49 11.26 5.87
N ALA A 80 -8.29 10.94 6.34
CA ALA A 80 -7.47 11.84 7.13
C ALA A 80 -6.77 12.88 6.27
N GLU A 81 -6.59 14.08 6.83
CA GLU A 81 -5.59 15.05 6.42
C GLU A 81 -4.27 14.83 7.16
N SER A 82 -3.19 15.44 6.69
CA SER A 82 -1.92 15.43 7.42
C SER A 82 -1.94 16.60 8.41
N TRP A 83 -1.50 16.34 9.64
CA TRP A 83 -1.28 17.41 10.60
C TRP A 83 -0.12 18.29 10.12
N ASP A 84 -0.31 19.59 10.15
CA ASP A 84 0.63 20.62 9.70
C ASP A 84 1.47 21.22 10.85
N ASN A 85 1.35 20.68 12.06
CA ASN A 85 1.92 21.16 13.32
C ASN A 85 1.34 22.52 13.79
N ALA A 86 0.30 23.05 13.18
CA ALA A 86 -0.31 24.31 13.57
C ALA A 86 -1.52 24.12 14.52
N ALA A 87 -2.34 23.11 14.28
CA ALA A 87 -3.51 22.85 15.11
C ALA A 87 -3.11 22.32 16.49
N ASP A 88 -3.72 22.87 17.55
CA ASP A 88 -3.65 22.29 18.90
C ASP A 88 -4.47 20.99 18.94
N LEU A 89 -3.82 19.90 19.31
CA LEU A 89 -4.41 18.58 19.38
C LEU A 89 -4.70 18.14 20.83
N THR A 90 -4.65 19.04 21.79
CA THR A 90 -5.04 18.75 23.18
C THR A 90 -6.47 18.24 23.22
N ASP A 91 -6.71 17.20 24.02
CA ASP A 91 -7.96 16.46 24.16
C ASP A 91 -8.46 15.71 22.91
N TRP A 92 -7.75 15.74 21.79
CA TRP A 92 -8.10 14.91 20.66
C TRP A 92 -7.94 13.42 21.02
N TRP A 93 -8.74 12.58 20.37
CA TRP A 93 -8.60 11.13 20.47
C TRP A 93 -7.43 10.66 19.62
N MET A 94 -6.48 10.01 20.27
CA MET A 94 -5.26 9.50 19.66
C MET A 94 -5.30 7.97 19.58
N SER A 95 -4.87 7.41 18.46
CA SER A 95 -4.70 5.98 18.26
C SER A 95 -3.51 5.69 17.36
N GLU A 96 -2.97 4.48 17.43
CA GLU A 96 -1.93 4.06 16.49
C GLU A 96 -2.45 4.06 15.05
N LYS A 97 -1.66 4.59 14.14
CA LYS A 97 -1.92 4.45 12.72
C LYS A 97 -1.44 3.08 12.23
N LEU A 98 -2.38 2.18 12.03
CA LEU A 98 -2.09 0.82 11.60
C LEU A 98 -1.57 0.79 10.14
N ASP A 99 -0.48 0.06 9.89
CA ASP A 99 0.02 -0.24 8.54
C ASP A 99 -0.56 -1.58 8.08
N GLY A 100 -1.85 -1.59 7.82
CA GLY A 100 -2.63 -2.74 7.38
C GLY A 100 -3.37 -2.47 6.07
N VAL A 101 -4.49 -3.14 5.90
CA VAL A 101 -5.37 -3.00 4.75
C VAL A 101 -6.71 -2.47 5.20
N ARG A 102 -7.00 -1.21 4.82
CA ARG A 102 -8.25 -0.55 5.16
C ARG A 102 -9.46 -1.34 4.66
N ALA A 103 -10.39 -1.62 5.54
CA ALA A 103 -11.58 -2.39 5.27
C ALA A 103 -12.84 -1.73 5.81
N TYR A 104 -13.87 -1.77 4.98
CA TYR A 104 -15.22 -1.39 5.31
C TYR A 104 -16.07 -2.66 5.37
N TRP A 105 -16.63 -2.97 6.52
CA TRP A 105 -17.63 -4.00 6.71
C TRP A 105 -19.00 -3.39 6.45
N ASP A 106 -19.76 -3.92 5.50
CA ASP A 106 -21.08 -3.38 5.13
C ASP A 106 -22.25 -4.03 5.88
N GLY A 107 -21.94 -4.89 6.83
CA GLY A 107 -22.90 -5.73 7.57
C GLY A 107 -22.99 -7.16 7.04
N LYS A 108 -22.29 -7.47 5.92
CA LYS A 108 -22.31 -8.81 5.29
C LYS A 108 -20.94 -9.22 4.74
N GLN A 109 -20.14 -8.28 4.27
CA GLN A 109 -18.87 -8.53 3.59
C GLN A 109 -17.89 -7.37 3.76
N PHE A 110 -16.60 -7.64 3.57
CA PHE A 110 -15.57 -6.61 3.59
C PHE A 110 -15.35 -6.01 2.22
N LEU A 111 -15.28 -4.67 2.18
CA LEU A 111 -14.97 -3.88 0.99
C LEU A 111 -13.68 -3.09 1.18
N SER A 112 -12.89 -3.01 0.12
CA SER A 112 -11.72 -2.12 0.07
C SER A 112 -12.17 -0.65 -0.07
N ARG A 113 -11.22 0.28 0.10
CA ARG A 113 -11.44 1.70 -0.18
C ARG A 113 -12.00 1.98 -1.59
N GLN A 114 -11.71 1.11 -2.55
CA GLN A 114 -12.17 1.23 -3.95
C GLN A 114 -13.44 0.43 -4.23
N GLY A 115 -14.09 -0.12 -3.18
CA GLY A 115 -15.27 -0.96 -3.32
C GLY A 115 -15.00 -2.39 -3.82
N ASN A 116 -13.75 -2.83 -3.87
CA ASN A 116 -13.45 -4.22 -4.20
C ASN A 116 -13.68 -5.13 -2.99
N LEU A 117 -14.29 -6.30 -3.23
CA LEU A 117 -14.56 -7.29 -2.20
C LEU A 117 -13.28 -7.93 -1.67
N TYR A 118 -13.18 -8.12 -0.35
CA TYR A 118 -12.25 -9.03 0.30
C TYR A 118 -12.97 -10.33 0.66
N TYR A 119 -12.43 -11.45 0.23
CA TYR A 119 -13.05 -12.78 0.36
C TYR A 119 -12.69 -13.41 1.71
N ALA A 120 -13.17 -12.82 2.80
CA ALA A 120 -12.99 -13.38 4.13
C ALA A 120 -13.75 -14.72 4.27
N PRO A 121 -13.16 -15.74 4.96
CA PRO A 121 -13.86 -16.96 5.29
C PRO A 121 -15.05 -16.72 6.22
N ALA A 122 -16.06 -17.62 6.21
CA ALA A 122 -17.23 -17.48 7.06
C ALA A 122 -16.89 -17.42 8.56
N TRP A 123 -15.94 -18.25 8.99
CA TRP A 123 -15.48 -18.29 10.37
C TRP A 123 -14.76 -17.00 10.82
N PHE A 124 -14.20 -16.21 9.89
CA PHE A 124 -13.54 -14.92 10.21
C PHE A 124 -14.56 -13.82 10.49
N ILE A 125 -15.68 -13.84 9.79
CA ILE A 125 -16.75 -12.84 9.91
C ILE A 125 -17.84 -13.25 10.90
N GLU A 126 -17.74 -14.44 11.48
CA GLU A 126 -18.71 -14.95 12.45
C GLU A 126 -18.82 -14.03 13.66
N GLY A 127 -20.04 -13.70 14.03
CA GLY A 127 -20.34 -12.79 15.13
C GLY A 127 -20.23 -11.30 14.82
N LEU A 128 -19.75 -10.90 13.63
CA LEU A 128 -19.74 -9.49 13.26
C LEU A 128 -21.18 -8.94 13.18
N PRO A 129 -21.44 -7.74 13.74
CA PRO A 129 -22.77 -7.18 13.73
C PRO A 129 -23.21 -6.82 12.30
N PRO A 130 -24.53 -6.90 12.00
CA PRO A 130 -25.07 -6.61 10.66
C PRO A 130 -25.18 -5.09 10.40
N VAL A 131 -24.20 -4.32 10.84
CA VAL A 131 -24.12 -2.87 10.68
C VAL A 131 -22.77 -2.48 10.12
N PRO A 132 -22.66 -1.39 9.36
CA PRO A 132 -21.41 -0.93 8.82
C PRO A 132 -20.36 -0.61 9.90
N LEU A 133 -19.15 -1.19 9.72
CA LEU A 133 -17.99 -0.94 10.55
C LEU A 133 -16.81 -0.49 9.68
N HIS A 134 -15.98 0.37 10.24
CA HIS A 134 -14.80 0.87 9.58
C HIS A 134 -13.56 0.53 10.40
N GLY A 135 -12.59 -0.12 9.78
CA GLY A 135 -11.41 -0.63 10.45
C GLY A 135 -10.25 -0.95 9.52
N GLU A 136 -9.29 -1.64 10.07
CA GLU A 136 -8.10 -2.12 9.37
C GLU A 136 -7.99 -3.63 9.52
N LEU A 137 -7.81 -4.35 8.40
CA LEU A 137 -7.34 -5.73 8.42
C LEU A 137 -5.83 -5.70 8.65
N TRP A 138 -5.38 -6.28 9.75
CA TRP A 138 -4.03 -6.10 10.25
C TRP A 138 -3.49 -7.38 10.88
N ILE A 139 -2.19 -7.63 10.76
CA ILE A 139 -1.51 -8.76 11.38
C ILE A 139 -0.64 -8.26 12.53
N ASP A 140 0.33 -7.42 12.19
CA ASP A 140 1.27 -6.80 13.12
C ASP A 140 2.03 -5.67 12.41
N ARG A 141 2.82 -4.90 13.14
CA ARG A 141 3.72 -3.88 12.61
C ARG A 141 4.70 -4.51 11.63
N LYS A 142 5.06 -3.77 10.59
CA LYS A 142 5.97 -4.24 9.50
C LYS A 142 5.47 -5.48 8.73
N LYS A 143 4.17 -5.83 8.84
CA LYS A 143 3.55 -6.97 8.15
C LYS A 143 2.59 -6.58 7.02
N PHE A 144 2.66 -5.32 6.54
CA PHE A 144 1.78 -4.83 5.47
C PHE A 144 1.73 -5.74 4.25
N GLN A 145 2.90 -6.13 3.70
CA GLN A 145 2.94 -6.99 2.51
C GLN A 145 2.31 -8.37 2.77
N ARG A 146 2.54 -8.94 3.96
CA ARG A 146 1.91 -10.20 4.38
C ARG A 146 0.41 -10.04 4.44
N THR A 147 -0.09 -8.98 5.10
CA THR A 147 -1.52 -8.68 5.20
C THR A 147 -2.14 -8.55 3.81
N VAL A 148 -1.56 -7.73 2.92
CA VAL A 148 -2.03 -7.57 1.53
C VAL A 148 -2.05 -8.90 0.79
N SER A 149 -1.02 -9.74 0.96
CA SER A 149 -0.93 -11.04 0.27
C SER A 149 -2.05 -12.00 0.68
N ILE A 150 -2.56 -11.89 1.91
CA ILE A 150 -3.66 -12.71 2.41
C ILE A 150 -5.01 -12.15 1.97
N VAL A 151 -5.29 -10.88 2.30
CA VAL A 151 -6.64 -10.31 2.14
C VAL A 151 -7.06 -10.12 0.69
N ARG A 152 -6.10 -10.04 -0.25
CA ARG A 152 -6.39 -9.94 -1.69
C ARG A 152 -6.62 -11.28 -2.37
N ARG A 153 -6.43 -12.39 -1.67
CA ARG A 153 -6.71 -13.73 -2.20
C ARG A 153 -8.21 -13.96 -2.32
N GLN A 154 -8.60 -14.79 -3.28
CA GLN A 154 -10.01 -15.13 -3.53
C GLN A 154 -10.36 -16.53 -3.01
N ASP A 155 -9.40 -17.27 -2.48
CA ASP A 155 -9.52 -18.69 -2.11
C ASP A 155 -9.97 -18.94 -0.66
N LYS A 156 -10.30 -17.89 0.10
CA LYS A 156 -10.84 -17.98 1.49
C LYS A 156 -10.06 -18.95 2.39
N ASN A 157 -8.74 -18.89 2.32
CA ASN A 157 -7.86 -19.88 2.96
C ASN A 157 -7.62 -19.60 4.46
N ASP A 158 -6.99 -20.56 5.14
CA ASP A 158 -6.72 -20.51 6.58
C ASP A 158 -5.69 -19.47 6.99
N LEU A 159 -5.00 -18.81 6.06
CA LEU A 159 -4.07 -17.71 6.37
C LEU A 159 -4.79 -16.52 7.01
N TRP A 160 -6.10 -16.41 6.84
CA TRP A 160 -6.92 -15.42 7.53
C TRP A 160 -6.85 -15.55 9.08
N ASN A 161 -6.40 -16.69 9.61
CA ASN A 161 -6.14 -16.84 11.06
C ASN A 161 -5.03 -15.91 11.57
N GLU A 162 -4.14 -15.41 10.69
CA GLU A 162 -3.12 -14.44 11.03
C GLU A 162 -3.66 -13.00 11.13
N VAL A 163 -4.84 -12.74 10.55
CA VAL A 163 -5.39 -11.39 10.38
C VAL A 163 -6.37 -11.08 11.52
N GLN A 164 -6.39 -9.82 11.96
CA GLN A 164 -7.41 -9.27 12.84
C GLN A 164 -8.09 -8.09 12.16
N PHE A 165 -9.36 -7.87 12.43
CA PHE A 165 -10.09 -6.67 12.05
C PHE A 165 -10.12 -5.71 13.23
N LEU A 166 -9.27 -4.67 13.18
CA LEU A 166 -9.20 -3.63 14.21
C LEU A 166 -10.17 -2.51 13.83
N VAL A 167 -11.29 -2.45 14.53
CA VAL A 167 -12.40 -1.53 14.26
C VAL A 167 -12.16 -0.20 14.96
N PHE A 168 -12.25 0.90 14.25
CA PHE A 168 -12.00 2.24 14.81
C PHE A 168 -13.13 3.24 14.58
N ASP A 169 -14.18 2.92 13.81
CA ASP A 169 -15.36 3.77 13.65
C ASP A 169 -16.58 2.94 13.20
N ALA A 170 -17.78 3.48 13.44
CA ALA A 170 -19.07 2.92 13.05
C ALA A 170 -19.86 3.93 12.21
N PRO A 171 -19.69 3.96 10.87
CA PRO A 171 -20.26 4.99 9.98
C PRO A 171 -21.76 5.16 10.06
N ALA A 172 -22.51 4.09 10.34
CA ALA A 172 -23.96 4.10 10.42
C ALA A 172 -24.50 4.48 11.81
N ALA A 173 -23.67 4.46 12.85
CA ALA A 173 -24.08 4.95 14.16
C ALA A 173 -24.13 6.48 14.13
N SER A 174 -25.26 7.04 14.60
CA SER A 174 -25.45 8.48 14.68
C SER A 174 -24.59 9.10 15.79
N GLY A 175 -24.40 10.42 15.72
CA GLY A 175 -23.81 11.19 16.80
C GLY A 175 -22.32 11.48 16.64
N THR A 176 -21.71 11.82 17.77
CA THR A 176 -20.29 12.19 17.91
C THR A 176 -19.38 10.98 17.81
N PHE A 177 -18.07 11.23 17.71
CA PHE A 177 -17.10 10.14 17.71
C PHE A 177 -17.14 9.32 19.00
N GLU A 178 -17.36 9.98 20.13
CA GLU A 178 -17.49 9.34 21.45
C GLU A 178 -18.69 8.40 21.51
N GLU A 179 -19.84 8.83 20.98
CA GLU A 179 -21.04 8.00 20.92
C GLU A 179 -20.84 6.79 20.01
N ARG A 180 -20.17 6.98 18.87
CA ARG A 180 -19.80 5.87 17.98
C ARG A 180 -18.78 4.90 18.62
N LEU A 181 -17.81 5.41 19.41
CA LEU A 181 -16.91 4.55 20.21
C LEU A 181 -17.67 3.78 21.28
N GLY A 182 -18.64 4.41 21.95
CA GLY A 182 -19.53 3.73 22.91
C GLY A 182 -20.27 2.59 22.23
N PHE A 183 -20.93 2.87 21.11
CA PHE A 183 -21.59 1.85 20.29
C PHE A 183 -20.65 0.69 19.93
N LEU A 184 -19.43 0.98 19.50
CA LEU A 184 -18.45 -0.06 19.15
C LEU A 184 -18.03 -0.90 20.35
N LYS A 185 -17.86 -0.30 21.52
CA LYS A 185 -17.56 -1.04 22.76
C LYS A 185 -18.66 -2.06 23.06
N ASP A 186 -19.92 -1.65 22.98
CA ASP A 186 -21.07 -2.51 23.24
C ASP A 186 -21.21 -3.59 22.16
N ALA A 187 -21.12 -3.22 20.89
CA ALA A 187 -21.26 -4.13 19.76
C ALA A 187 -20.16 -5.19 19.68
N LEU A 188 -18.94 -4.86 20.11
CA LEU A 188 -17.78 -5.76 20.08
C LEU A 188 -17.51 -6.47 21.43
N ALA A 189 -18.24 -6.12 22.49
CA ALA A 189 -18.07 -6.71 23.84
C ALA A 189 -18.66 -8.13 23.98
N THR A 190 -19.48 -8.57 23.04
CA THR A 190 -20.27 -9.82 23.14
C THR A 190 -19.43 -11.11 23.16
N GLY A 191 -18.10 -11.02 23.03
CA GLY A 191 -17.18 -12.16 23.13
C GLY A 191 -17.27 -13.20 22.00
N ALA A 192 -18.25 -13.06 21.11
CA ALA A 192 -18.46 -13.99 20.00
C ALA A 192 -17.45 -13.82 18.84
N MET A 193 -16.75 -12.67 18.79
CA MET A 193 -15.86 -12.33 17.68
C MET A 193 -14.41 -12.62 18.01
N LYS A 194 -13.89 -13.69 17.44
CA LYS A 194 -12.49 -14.10 17.64
C LYS A 194 -11.49 -13.14 16.95
N PHE A 195 -11.86 -12.59 15.80
CA PHE A 195 -10.95 -11.88 14.90
C PHE A 195 -11.21 -10.36 14.81
N ALA A 196 -12.26 -9.84 15.42
CA ALA A 196 -12.56 -8.42 15.46
C ALA A 196 -12.34 -7.84 16.86
N LYS A 197 -11.70 -6.68 16.93
CA LYS A 197 -11.42 -5.97 18.18
C LYS A 197 -11.60 -4.47 17.99
N LEU A 198 -12.03 -3.78 19.04
CA LEU A 198 -11.98 -2.33 19.07
C LEU A 198 -10.54 -1.87 19.07
N HIS A 199 -10.19 -0.98 18.15
CA HIS A 199 -8.89 -0.32 18.15
C HIS A 199 -8.82 0.68 19.32
N ALA A 200 -7.73 0.63 20.08
CA ALA A 200 -7.56 1.46 21.27
C ALA A 200 -7.45 2.95 20.89
N HIS A 201 -8.17 3.77 21.65
CA HIS A 201 -8.11 5.23 21.55
C HIS A 201 -7.89 5.82 22.95
N GLU A 202 -7.02 6.80 23.05
CA GLU A 202 -6.77 7.55 24.27
C GLU A 202 -6.80 9.07 24.01
N ARG A 203 -6.89 9.88 25.07
CA ARG A 203 -6.87 11.34 24.94
C ARG A 203 -5.45 11.85 24.82
N CYS A 204 -5.19 12.70 23.84
CA CYS A 204 -3.96 13.45 23.70
C CYS A 204 -3.92 14.55 24.77
N LYS A 205 -3.03 14.42 25.76
CA LYS A 205 -2.96 15.37 26.88
C LYS A 205 -2.38 16.73 26.48
N ASN A 206 -1.38 16.71 25.64
CA ASN A 206 -0.68 17.90 25.12
C ASN A 206 0.29 17.47 24.00
N LEU A 207 0.99 18.45 23.43
CA LEU A 207 1.95 18.21 22.35
C LEU A 207 3.13 17.32 22.75
N ASP A 208 3.61 17.42 23.99
CA ASP A 208 4.72 16.56 24.45
C ASP A 208 4.29 15.11 24.59
N ALA A 209 3.08 14.86 25.10
CA ALA A 209 2.49 13.52 25.17
C ALA A 209 2.27 12.94 23.75
N LEU A 210 1.83 13.77 22.79
CA LEU A 210 1.71 13.37 21.38
C LEU A 210 3.06 12.92 20.79
N ARG A 211 4.10 13.73 21.00
CA ARG A 211 5.46 13.44 20.50
C ARG A 211 6.06 12.19 21.15
N ALA A 212 5.87 12.05 22.48
CA ALA A 212 6.33 10.88 23.20
C ALA A 212 5.65 9.59 22.70
N GLU A 213 4.32 9.63 22.49
CA GLU A 213 3.57 8.49 21.96
C GLU A 213 3.93 8.19 20.51
N LEU A 214 4.12 9.22 19.66
CA LEU A 214 4.59 9.04 18.29
C LEU A 214 5.95 8.32 18.27
N SER A 215 6.91 8.80 19.07
CA SER A 215 8.23 8.18 19.18
C SER A 215 8.16 6.74 19.70
N ARG A 216 7.28 6.46 20.67
CA ARG A 216 7.04 5.12 21.19
C ARG A 216 6.50 4.16 20.12
N ILE A 217 5.48 4.58 19.37
CA ILE A 217 4.88 3.78 18.31
C ILE A 217 5.87 3.52 17.18
N GLU A 218 6.61 4.53 16.74
CA GLU A 218 7.64 4.39 15.70
C GLU A 218 8.79 3.50 16.16
N GLY A 219 9.22 3.63 17.42
CA GLY A 219 10.22 2.76 18.04
C GLY A 219 9.81 1.28 18.07
N LEU A 220 8.51 0.99 18.15
CA LEU A 220 7.96 -0.36 18.03
C LEU A 220 7.78 -0.80 16.55
N GLY A 221 8.11 0.08 15.59
CA GLY A 221 7.95 -0.17 14.17
C GLY A 221 6.56 0.12 13.62
N GLY A 222 5.76 0.91 14.35
CA GLY A 222 4.45 1.42 13.88
C GLY A 222 4.61 2.57 12.88
N GLU A 223 3.52 2.90 12.18
CA GLU A 223 3.52 3.89 11.08
C GLU A 223 3.37 5.34 11.55
N GLY A 224 2.88 5.56 12.78
CA GLY A 224 2.56 6.86 13.36
C GLY A 224 1.25 6.86 14.12
N LEU A 225 0.59 8.01 14.20
CA LEU A 225 -0.64 8.20 14.96
C LEU A 225 -1.79 8.73 14.09
N MET A 226 -3.00 8.45 14.54
CA MET A 226 -4.24 9.05 14.05
C MET A 226 -4.86 9.89 15.16
N LEU A 227 -5.28 11.10 14.83
CA LEU A 227 -5.94 12.02 15.75
C LEU A 227 -7.37 12.28 15.26
N ARG A 228 -8.35 12.10 16.15
CA ARG A 228 -9.76 12.37 15.89
C ARG A 228 -10.24 13.51 16.78
N GLN A 229 -10.85 14.52 16.15
CA GLN A 229 -11.43 15.64 16.88
C GLN A 229 -12.58 15.20 17.79
N PRO A 230 -12.59 15.61 19.07
CA PRO A 230 -13.72 15.36 19.97
C PRO A 230 -15.03 15.91 19.41
N GLY A 231 -16.14 15.23 19.67
CA GLY A 231 -17.45 15.66 19.21
C GLY A 231 -17.67 15.59 17.69
N SER A 232 -16.70 15.10 16.91
CA SER A 232 -16.79 15.09 15.44
C SER A 232 -17.79 14.05 14.94
N LYS A 233 -18.58 14.43 13.93
CA LYS A 233 -19.45 13.51 13.19
C LYS A 233 -18.67 12.71 12.16
N TYR A 234 -19.21 11.58 11.72
CA TYR A 234 -18.67 10.84 10.59
C TYR A 234 -19.05 11.54 9.29
N VAL A 235 -18.05 11.95 8.52
CA VAL A 235 -18.23 12.62 7.22
C VAL A 235 -17.46 11.84 6.17
N SER A 236 -18.13 11.50 5.08
CA SER A 236 -17.45 10.86 3.94
C SER A 236 -16.50 11.83 3.26
N GLY A 237 -15.35 11.33 2.81
CA GLY A 237 -14.33 12.14 2.16
C GLY A 237 -13.22 12.61 3.11
N ARG A 238 -12.39 13.52 2.63
CA ARG A 238 -11.28 14.08 3.39
C ARG A 238 -11.79 15.13 4.37
N SER A 239 -11.30 15.05 5.62
CA SER A 239 -11.75 15.94 6.69
C SER A 239 -10.62 16.29 7.65
N SER A 240 -10.58 17.54 8.05
CA SER A 240 -9.67 18.06 9.09
C SER A 240 -10.02 17.56 10.51
N THR A 241 -11.19 16.91 10.69
CA THR A 241 -11.56 16.28 11.97
C THR A 241 -10.86 14.95 12.20
N LEU A 242 -10.14 14.44 11.21
CA LEU A 242 -9.28 13.26 11.30
C LEU A 242 -7.90 13.62 10.73
N LEU A 243 -6.88 13.59 11.57
CA LEU A 243 -5.51 13.91 11.18
C LEU A 243 -4.61 12.68 11.33
N LYS A 244 -3.63 12.58 10.45
CA LYS A 244 -2.53 11.62 10.58
C LYS A 244 -1.27 12.37 10.97
N VAL A 245 -0.56 11.82 11.95
CA VAL A 245 0.71 12.34 12.46
C VAL A 245 1.78 11.28 12.24
N LYS A 246 2.88 11.67 11.60
CA LYS A 246 4.02 10.82 11.30
C LYS A 246 5.28 11.65 11.39
N THR A 247 6.38 11.01 11.78
CA THR A 247 7.70 11.59 11.61
C THR A 247 8.15 11.42 10.16
N PHE A 248 8.75 12.46 9.63
CA PHE A 248 9.44 12.41 8.34
C PHE A 248 10.92 12.59 8.59
N HIS A 249 11.73 11.81 7.89
CA HIS A 249 13.17 11.92 7.87
C HIS A 249 13.58 12.56 6.55
N ASP A 250 14.54 13.46 6.58
CA ASP A 250 15.16 13.99 5.39
C ASP A 250 16.46 13.21 5.14
N ALA A 251 16.74 12.90 3.89
CA ALA A 251 17.97 12.27 3.46
C ALA A 251 18.39 12.81 2.08
N GLU A 252 19.58 12.42 1.65
CA GLU A 252 20.17 12.85 0.39
C GLU A 252 20.32 11.67 -0.55
N ALA A 253 20.18 11.98 -1.85
CA ALA A 253 20.42 11.02 -2.91
C ALA A 253 20.99 11.74 -4.14
N THR A 254 21.72 11.01 -4.98
CA THR A 254 22.23 11.52 -6.25
C THR A 254 21.25 11.23 -7.37
N VAL A 255 20.93 12.22 -8.19
CA VAL A 255 20.08 12.03 -9.39
C VAL A 255 20.83 11.18 -10.40
N ILE A 256 20.24 10.06 -10.79
CA ILE A 256 20.80 9.14 -11.81
C ILE A 256 19.98 9.12 -13.11
N GLY A 257 18.81 9.75 -13.11
CA GLY A 257 17.98 9.82 -14.30
C GLY A 257 16.66 10.53 -14.08
N HIS A 258 15.92 10.71 -15.17
CA HIS A 258 14.59 11.32 -15.20
C HIS A 258 13.59 10.34 -15.80
N GLN A 259 12.47 10.15 -15.14
CA GLN A 259 11.33 9.42 -15.69
C GLN A 259 10.32 10.42 -16.27
N ALA A 260 9.92 10.22 -17.51
CA ALA A 260 8.92 11.08 -18.17
C ALA A 260 7.56 10.99 -17.48
N GLY A 261 6.87 12.11 -17.36
CA GLY A 261 5.53 12.19 -16.81
C GLY A 261 4.46 11.64 -17.76
N ALA A 262 3.36 11.18 -17.16
CA ALA A 262 2.17 10.73 -17.87
C ALA A 262 0.94 11.52 -17.42
N GLY A 263 -0.15 11.44 -18.19
CA GLY A 263 -1.40 12.15 -17.88
C GLY A 263 -1.18 13.66 -17.81
N ARG A 264 -1.56 14.30 -16.70
CA ARG A 264 -1.39 15.75 -16.48
C ARG A 264 0.07 16.23 -16.50
N HIS A 265 1.04 15.30 -16.34
CA HIS A 265 2.47 15.60 -16.35
C HIS A 265 3.17 15.20 -17.66
N LYS A 266 2.41 14.91 -18.72
CA LYS A 266 2.97 14.62 -20.05
C LYS A 266 3.85 15.79 -20.53
N GLY A 267 5.05 15.48 -21.00
CA GLY A 267 6.01 16.48 -21.51
C GLY A 267 6.91 17.11 -20.43
N ARG A 268 6.76 16.74 -19.17
CA ARG A 268 7.60 17.20 -18.04
C ARG A 268 7.99 16.03 -17.13
N LEU A 269 8.75 16.29 -16.06
CA LEU A 269 9.20 15.27 -15.13
C LEU A 269 8.02 14.52 -14.47
N GLY A 270 8.03 13.19 -14.55
CA GLY A 270 7.18 12.30 -13.78
C GLY A 270 7.79 11.96 -12.42
N ALA A 271 9.05 11.49 -12.42
CA ALA A 271 9.82 11.21 -11.21
C ALA A 271 11.32 11.40 -11.47
N LEU A 272 12.07 11.75 -10.43
CA LEU A 272 13.52 11.61 -10.41
C LEU A 272 13.87 10.15 -10.12
N LEU A 273 14.80 9.60 -10.87
CA LEU A 273 15.49 8.36 -10.50
C LEU A 273 16.72 8.76 -9.71
N VAL A 274 16.89 8.22 -8.52
CA VAL A 274 17.95 8.63 -7.60
C VAL A 274 18.62 7.43 -6.95
N ARG A 275 19.85 7.64 -6.47
CA ARG A 275 20.69 6.63 -5.79
C ARG A 275 21.11 7.11 -4.42
N LEU A 276 20.88 6.31 -3.39
CA LEU A 276 21.43 6.51 -2.05
C LEU A 276 22.94 6.27 -2.00
N PRO A 277 23.64 6.76 -0.97
CA PRO A 277 25.08 6.50 -0.78
C PRO A 277 25.46 5.02 -0.69
N ASP A 278 24.54 4.17 -0.24
CA ASP A 278 24.71 2.70 -0.16
C ASP A 278 24.50 1.97 -1.48
N GLY A 279 24.14 2.70 -2.56
CA GLY A 279 23.89 2.15 -3.88
C GLY A 279 22.41 1.81 -4.16
N THR A 280 21.49 2.00 -3.23
CA THR A 280 20.05 1.72 -3.40
C THR A 280 19.41 2.70 -4.37
N ASP A 281 18.80 2.20 -5.44
CA ASP A 281 18.08 2.99 -6.46
C ASP A 281 16.58 3.02 -6.18
N PHE A 282 15.98 4.22 -6.34
CA PHE A 282 14.54 4.41 -6.21
C PHE A 282 14.06 5.64 -6.98
N ALA A 283 12.75 5.90 -6.97
CA ALA A 283 12.14 7.01 -7.69
C ALA A 283 11.42 7.98 -6.74
N ILE A 284 11.62 9.28 -6.94
CA ILE A 284 10.89 10.35 -6.25
C ILE A 284 9.90 10.96 -7.23
N GLY A 285 8.60 10.70 -7.05
CA GLY A 285 7.55 11.16 -7.96
C GLY A 285 6.63 12.24 -7.38
N THR A 286 6.78 12.59 -6.09
CA THR A 286 5.92 13.53 -5.37
C THR A 286 6.71 14.68 -4.77
N GLY A 287 6.02 15.74 -4.33
CA GLY A 287 6.62 16.92 -3.70
C GLY A 287 7.02 18.03 -4.68
N PHE A 288 7.04 17.79 -5.96
CA PHE A 288 7.41 18.80 -6.98
C PHE A 288 6.28 19.77 -7.28
N SER A 289 6.62 21.04 -7.37
CA SER A 289 5.81 22.03 -8.07
C SER A 289 5.84 21.81 -9.60
N ASP A 290 4.93 22.43 -10.32
CA ASP A 290 4.91 22.36 -11.78
C ASP A 290 6.20 22.94 -12.40
N ARG A 291 6.72 24.04 -11.84
CA ARG A 291 7.98 24.68 -12.26
C ARG A 291 9.19 23.76 -12.08
N GLU A 292 9.26 23.00 -11.00
CA GLU A 292 10.34 22.03 -10.74
C GLU A 292 10.25 20.84 -11.68
N ARG A 293 9.04 20.45 -12.07
CA ARG A 293 8.84 19.40 -13.09
C ARG A 293 9.26 19.82 -14.48
N GLU A 294 9.14 21.10 -14.80
CA GLU A 294 9.59 21.69 -16.07
C GLU A 294 11.11 21.88 -16.10
N ASN A 295 11.72 22.14 -14.94
CA ASN A 295 13.15 22.39 -14.78
C ASN A 295 13.74 21.44 -13.71
N PRO A 296 13.81 20.12 -13.99
CA PRO A 296 14.29 19.16 -13.01
C PRO A 296 15.80 19.31 -12.75
N PRO A 297 16.28 18.88 -11.57
CA PRO A 297 17.71 18.84 -11.28
C PRO A 297 18.47 18.02 -12.30
N ALA A 298 19.70 18.44 -12.62
CA ALA A 298 20.56 17.72 -13.53
C ALA A 298 20.96 16.33 -12.98
N ILE A 299 21.24 15.38 -13.86
CA ILE A 299 21.84 14.10 -13.50
C ILE A 299 23.21 14.38 -12.82
N GLY A 300 23.47 13.70 -11.71
CA GLY A 300 24.65 13.92 -10.86
C GLY A 300 24.41 14.94 -9.73
N ALA A 301 23.30 15.69 -9.73
CA ALA A 301 23.00 16.61 -8.64
C ALA A 301 22.65 15.84 -7.35
N THR A 302 23.10 16.36 -6.20
CA THR A 302 22.66 15.90 -4.89
C THR A 302 21.35 16.59 -4.55
N VAL A 303 20.35 15.81 -4.17
CA VAL A 303 19.01 16.27 -3.83
C VAL A 303 18.63 15.83 -2.42
N THR A 304 17.92 16.68 -1.72
CA THR A 304 17.27 16.34 -0.45
C THR A 304 15.87 15.83 -0.73
N PHE A 305 15.53 14.73 -0.14
CA PHE A 305 14.18 14.17 -0.18
C PHE A 305 13.73 13.80 1.23
N ARG A 306 12.42 13.78 1.42
CA ARG A 306 11.76 13.39 2.66
C ARG A 306 11.16 12.02 2.50
N TYR A 307 11.29 11.16 3.51
CA TYR A 307 10.70 9.82 3.55
C TYR A 307 10.15 9.51 4.94
N GLN A 308 9.38 8.44 5.07
CA GLN A 308 8.79 8.04 6.35
C GLN A 308 9.58 6.93 7.03
N GLU A 309 9.98 5.92 6.28
CA GLU A 309 10.69 4.73 6.77
C GLU A 309 11.38 4.02 5.61
N PHE A 310 12.19 3.01 5.92
CA PHE A 310 12.74 2.09 4.92
C PHE A 310 11.87 0.83 4.83
N SER A 311 11.73 0.29 3.62
CA SER A 311 11.19 -1.05 3.40
C SER A 311 12.16 -2.12 3.89
N GLU A 312 11.73 -3.40 3.98
CA GLU A 312 12.60 -4.53 4.28
C GLU A 312 13.80 -4.64 3.31
N ALA A 313 13.66 -4.13 2.09
CA ALA A 313 14.71 -4.09 1.07
C ALA A 313 15.59 -2.83 1.14
N GLY A 314 15.50 -2.01 2.20
CA GLY A 314 16.29 -0.79 2.34
C GLY A 314 15.85 0.37 1.44
N VAL A 315 14.72 0.28 0.76
CA VAL A 315 14.22 1.35 -0.12
C VAL A 315 13.34 2.32 0.68
N PRO A 316 13.56 3.67 0.58
CA PRO A 316 12.73 4.66 1.23
C PRO A 316 11.24 4.54 0.83
N ARG A 317 10.34 4.55 1.81
CA ARG A 317 8.89 4.54 1.58
C ARG A 317 8.36 5.96 1.53
N PHE A 318 7.48 6.20 0.56
CA PHE A 318 6.83 7.50 0.31
C PHE A 318 7.82 8.66 0.11
N PRO A 319 8.88 8.48 -0.70
CA PRO A 319 9.84 9.54 -0.92
C PRO A 319 9.20 10.75 -1.60
N SER A 320 9.49 11.94 -1.07
CA SER A 320 8.95 13.20 -1.55
C SER A 320 10.08 14.21 -1.71
N TRP A 321 10.05 14.94 -2.80
CA TRP A 321 11.00 15.99 -3.11
C TRP A 321 10.99 17.11 -2.07
N VAL A 322 12.18 17.60 -1.69
CA VAL A 322 12.38 18.78 -0.82
C VAL A 322 13.15 19.87 -1.57
N GLY A 323 14.28 19.53 -2.20
CA GLY A 323 15.09 20.54 -2.89
C GLY A 323 16.43 20.00 -3.41
N ILE A 324 17.14 20.88 -4.15
CA ILE A 324 18.53 20.63 -4.54
C ILE A 324 19.43 21.06 -3.38
N ARG A 325 20.44 20.24 -3.05
CA ARG A 325 21.47 20.63 -2.09
C ARG A 325 22.53 21.50 -2.77
N LEU A 326 22.51 22.79 -2.52
CA LEU A 326 23.39 23.77 -3.16
C LEU A 326 24.81 23.80 -2.59
N ASP A 327 24.99 23.27 -1.38
CA ASP A 327 26.28 23.23 -0.64
C ASP A 327 27.05 21.91 -0.79
N ALA A 328 26.51 20.94 -1.52
CA ALA A 328 27.23 19.74 -1.89
C ALA A 328 28.28 20.10 -2.96
N VAL A 329 29.52 20.29 -2.55
CA VAL A 329 30.65 20.35 -3.48
C VAL A 329 30.63 19.04 -4.28
N ALA A 330 30.41 19.13 -5.58
CA ALA A 330 30.47 17.97 -6.48
C ALA A 330 31.83 17.31 -6.31
N LYS A 331 31.85 16.15 -5.63
CA LYS A 331 33.05 15.32 -5.60
C LYS A 331 33.26 14.88 -7.05
N PRO A 332 34.43 15.21 -7.67
CA PRO A 332 34.66 14.82 -9.06
C PRO A 332 34.43 13.30 -9.18
N PRO A 333 33.86 12.83 -10.30
CA PRO A 333 33.66 11.41 -10.52
C PRO A 333 34.99 10.68 -10.34
N GLN A 334 35.04 9.72 -9.43
CA GLN A 334 36.20 8.88 -9.30
C GLN A 334 36.38 8.12 -10.63
N PRO A 335 37.59 8.09 -11.21
CA PRO A 335 37.84 7.35 -12.44
C PRO A 335 37.46 5.88 -12.19
N VAL A 336 36.59 5.35 -13.04
CA VAL A 336 36.23 3.94 -13.06
C VAL A 336 37.54 3.15 -13.19
N PRO A 337 37.90 2.24 -12.26
CA PRO A 337 39.08 1.42 -12.42
C PRO A 337 38.99 0.64 -13.74
N ALA A 338 40.03 0.74 -14.55
CA ALA A 338 40.12 0.02 -15.81
C ALA A 338 39.88 -1.49 -15.55
N PRO A 339 39.19 -2.20 -16.44
CA PRO A 339 38.94 -3.63 -16.26
C PRO A 339 40.28 -4.35 -16.13
N THR A 340 40.49 -5.01 -15.01
CA THR A 340 41.67 -5.84 -14.75
C THR A 340 41.66 -6.98 -15.76
N THR A 341 42.61 -6.95 -16.69
CA THR A 341 42.81 -8.03 -17.64
C THR A 341 43.25 -9.28 -16.86
N VAL A 342 42.34 -10.22 -16.71
CA VAL A 342 42.69 -11.53 -16.15
C VAL A 342 43.59 -12.26 -17.16
N GLN A 343 44.87 -12.36 -16.85
CA GLN A 343 45.76 -13.21 -17.59
C GLN A 343 45.34 -14.67 -17.47
N ALA A 344 45.15 -15.32 -18.62
CA ALA A 344 44.85 -16.73 -18.68
C ALA A 344 46.03 -17.55 -18.06
N PRO A 345 45.75 -18.62 -17.32
CA PRO A 345 46.79 -19.46 -16.75
C PRO A 345 47.61 -20.14 -17.87
N THR A 346 48.91 -19.91 -17.89
CA THR A 346 49.87 -20.63 -18.76
C THR A 346 49.88 -22.11 -18.36
N ALA A 347 49.47 -22.94 -19.29
CA ALA A 347 49.61 -24.39 -19.16
C ALA A 347 51.10 -24.80 -19.10
N ARG A 348 51.52 -25.34 -17.96
CA ARG A 348 52.81 -26.00 -17.84
C ARG A 348 52.76 -27.35 -18.57
N LEU A 349 53.51 -27.42 -19.68
CA LEU A 349 53.87 -28.70 -20.32
C LEU A 349 54.80 -29.46 -19.38
N GLY A 350 54.37 -30.59 -18.87
CA GLY A 350 55.23 -31.53 -18.12
C GLY A 350 56.20 -32.25 -19.03
N PRO A 351 57.36 -32.70 -18.50
CA PRO A 351 58.41 -33.31 -19.31
C PRO A 351 58.01 -34.69 -19.84
N ARG A 352 58.27 -34.96 -21.12
CA ARG A 352 58.21 -36.29 -21.71
C ARG A 352 59.32 -37.17 -21.11
N MET A 353 58.91 -38.27 -20.53
CA MET A 353 59.84 -39.38 -20.21
C MET A 353 60.01 -40.27 -21.44
N SER A 354 61.28 -40.58 -21.69
CA SER A 354 61.80 -41.50 -22.69
C SER A 354 61.40 -42.95 -22.43
#